data_229fc15dadb6223e3e3b4d15ad863732
#
_entry.id   229fc15dadb6223e3e3b4d15ad863732
#
_cell.length_a   1.000
_cell.length_b   1.000
_cell.length_c   1.000
_cell.angle_alpha   90.00
_cell.angle_beta   90.00
_cell.angle_gamma   90.00
#
_symmetry.space_group_name_H-M   'P 1'
#
loop_
_entity.id
_entity.type
_entity.pdbx_description
1 polymer ?
#
loop_
_entity_poly.entity_id
_entity_poly.type
_entity_poly.pdbx_seq_one_letter_code
_entity_poly.pdbx_strand_id
1 'polypeptide(L)'
;MGMPFGFVDAIVNTRLPPILAPRASSLFAASVLADSYWVGDHLNALVPRSIATPKYLGLAARFVPKIDANLEPWTMLGNLAARNKISRLRLGVCVTDAGRRNPAVTAQAAATLHLLSRGKAMLGVGVGEREGNEPYGVDWARPVARFEEALATIRALWNSNGELVKRDSPYFPLHDALFALPPYKGKWPEIWVAAHGPRTLRATGRYADAWIPITTVRPCDYGRSLEVVRAAASDAGRDPMSITPSAVRGVVTGWNQDHVEEALNSVVVKTTALGVSAADWARHGVEHPLGADFAGVQDVIPQTMSEEQVLSYTSKVPPALMKEVVFSGTADEVLDQIVEWRDHGLRYLLIINGSFVNPKLSKTVAATLPHLKVLGELRRL
;
A
#
# COMPACT_ATOMS: atom_id res chain seq x y z
N MET A 1 -3.96 -6.24 23.89
CA MET A 1 -4.20 -5.00 23.12
C MET A 1 -4.74 -5.43 21.77
N GLY A 2 -5.81 -4.80 21.27
CA GLY A 2 -6.38 -5.12 19.97
C GLY A 2 -5.39 -4.86 18.83
N MET A 3 -5.71 -5.33 17.62
CA MET A 3 -4.88 -5.13 16.44
C MET A 3 -5.02 -3.68 15.94
N PRO A 4 -3.95 -2.88 15.92
CA PRO A 4 -3.97 -1.55 15.32
C PRO A 4 -4.16 -1.67 13.81
N PHE A 5 -4.85 -0.68 13.22
CA PHE A 5 -5.11 -0.65 11.79
C PHE A 5 -5.11 0.76 11.21
N GLY A 6 -4.91 0.85 9.91
CA GLY A 6 -5.02 2.07 9.12
C GLY A 6 -5.78 1.86 7.83
N PHE A 7 -6.16 2.96 7.19
CA PHE A 7 -6.80 2.94 5.87
C PHE A 7 -5.82 3.39 4.79
N VAL A 8 -5.91 2.73 3.63
CA VAL A 8 -5.20 3.14 2.41
C VAL A 8 -6.23 3.57 1.38
N ASP A 9 -6.12 4.81 0.91
CA ASP A 9 -6.99 5.40 -0.10
C ASP A 9 -6.24 5.74 -1.38
N ALA A 10 -6.94 5.59 -2.51
CA ALA A 10 -6.55 6.22 -3.76
C ALA A 10 -7.03 7.68 -3.76
N ILE A 11 -6.10 8.62 -3.97
CA ILE A 11 -6.41 10.05 -4.02
C ILE A 11 -6.62 10.54 -5.45
N VAL A 12 -7.69 10.07 -6.07
CA VAL A 12 -8.05 10.43 -7.44
C VAL A 12 -8.82 11.76 -7.46
N ASN A 13 -8.55 12.60 -8.46
CA ASN A 13 -9.30 13.84 -8.68
C ASN A 13 -10.75 13.53 -9.05
N THR A 14 -11.68 14.09 -8.30
CA THR A 14 -13.12 13.89 -8.48
C THR A 14 -13.79 15.15 -9.00
N ARG A 15 -15.08 15.08 -9.33
CA ARG A 15 -15.92 16.28 -9.63
C ARG A 15 -16.16 17.17 -8.41
N LEU A 16 -15.85 16.70 -7.22
CA LEU A 16 -15.86 17.47 -5.97
C LEU A 16 -14.52 18.21 -5.78
N PRO A 17 -14.48 19.24 -4.92
CA PRO A 17 -13.20 19.87 -4.57
C PRO A 17 -12.14 18.83 -4.15
N PRO A 18 -10.91 18.91 -4.67
CA PRO A 18 -9.90 17.84 -4.55
C PRO A 18 -9.63 17.35 -3.11
N ILE A 19 -9.75 18.25 -2.13
CA ILE A 19 -9.52 17.90 -0.73
C ILE A 19 -10.71 17.23 -0.04
N LEU A 20 -11.91 17.32 -0.61
CA LEU A 20 -13.15 16.93 0.09
C LEU A 20 -13.19 15.43 0.35
N ALA A 21 -12.91 14.60 -0.67
CA ALA A 21 -12.92 13.15 -0.53
C ALA A 21 -11.83 12.66 0.45
N PRO A 22 -10.53 12.99 0.30
CA PRO A 22 -9.50 12.60 1.26
C PRO A 22 -9.77 13.08 2.69
N ARG A 23 -10.37 14.28 2.84
CA ARG A 23 -10.76 14.78 4.15
C ARG A 23 -11.90 13.96 4.76
N ALA A 24 -12.92 13.62 3.99
CA ALA A 24 -14.03 12.78 4.47
C ALA A 24 -13.53 11.40 4.89
N SER A 25 -12.67 10.75 4.06
CA SER A 25 -12.06 9.47 4.38
C SER A 25 -11.17 9.53 5.63
N SER A 26 -10.37 10.57 5.79
CA SER A 26 -9.53 10.73 6.98
C SER A 26 -10.35 10.98 8.25
N LEU A 27 -11.46 11.71 8.17
CA LEU A 27 -12.39 11.89 9.28
C LEU A 27 -13.13 10.59 9.61
N PHE A 28 -13.54 9.82 8.61
CA PHE A 28 -14.09 8.49 8.80
C PHE A 28 -13.08 7.57 9.51
N ALA A 29 -11.83 7.51 9.03
CA ALA A 29 -10.77 6.75 9.68
C ALA A 29 -10.61 7.14 11.16
N ALA A 30 -10.63 8.44 11.46
CA ALA A 30 -10.56 8.94 12.84
C ALA A 30 -11.80 8.54 13.65
N SER A 31 -13.01 8.56 13.07
CA SER A 31 -14.27 8.24 13.77
C SER A 31 -14.37 6.77 14.18
N VAL A 32 -13.78 5.87 13.37
CA VAL A 32 -13.68 4.43 13.69
C VAL A 32 -12.40 4.11 14.48
N LEU A 33 -11.71 5.14 14.96
CA LEU A 33 -10.52 5.04 15.78
C LEU A 33 -9.36 4.30 15.07
N ALA A 34 -9.21 4.43 13.78
CA ALA A 34 -8.02 3.97 13.08
C ALA A 34 -6.76 4.70 13.59
N ASP A 35 -5.61 4.03 13.55
CA ASP A 35 -4.33 4.61 13.98
C ASP A 35 -3.71 5.48 12.89
N SER A 36 -4.01 5.18 11.63
CA SER A 36 -3.37 5.87 10.50
C SER A 36 -4.27 5.96 9.26
N TYR A 37 -3.92 6.94 8.44
CA TYR A 37 -4.49 7.16 7.11
C TYR A 37 -3.36 7.29 6.10
N TRP A 38 -3.45 6.54 5.01
CA TRP A 38 -2.42 6.41 4.00
C TRP A 38 -2.97 6.72 2.63
N VAL A 39 -2.11 7.26 1.77
CA VAL A 39 -2.45 7.54 0.38
C VAL A 39 -1.40 6.95 -0.55
N GLY A 40 -1.85 6.45 -1.72
CA GLY A 40 -0.95 5.94 -2.75
C GLY A 40 -0.12 7.04 -3.43
N ASP A 41 1.06 6.70 -3.94
CA ASP A 41 1.91 7.57 -4.76
C ASP A 41 2.02 7.01 -6.18
N HIS A 42 0.97 7.17 -6.96
CA HIS A 42 0.89 6.74 -8.36
C HIS A 42 0.67 7.92 -9.29
N LEU A 43 1.26 7.86 -10.49
CA LEU A 43 1.01 8.84 -11.55
C LEU A 43 -0.29 8.53 -12.31
N ASN A 44 -0.66 7.25 -12.37
CA ASN A 44 -1.91 6.76 -12.97
C ASN A 44 -2.49 5.61 -12.11
N ALA A 45 -3.69 5.16 -12.42
CA ALA A 45 -4.37 4.12 -11.65
C ALA A 45 -3.81 2.72 -11.91
N LEU A 46 -3.79 1.87 -10.89
CA LEU A 46 -3.53 0.43 -11.05
C LEU A 46 -4.74 -0.33 -11.63
N VAL A 47 -5.93 0.27 -11.59
CA VAL A 47 -7.11 -0.25 -12.30
C VAL A 47 -7.05 0.19 -13.76
N PRO A 48 -7.12 -0.74 -14.74
CA PRO A 48 -7.11 -0.40 -16.15
C PRO A 48 -8.21 0.60 -16.52
N ARG A 49 -7.85 1.71 -17.13
CA ARG A 49 -8.81 2.76 -17.52
C ARG A 49 -9.91 2.28 -18.48
N SER A 50 -9.65 1.22 -19.23
CA SER A 50 -10.60 0.61 -20.15
C SER A 50 -11.85 0.08 -19.47
N ILE A 51 -11.74 -0.32 -18.18
CA ILE A 51 -12.87 -0.78 -17.36
C ILE A 51 -13.33 0.27 -16.34
N ALA A 52 -12.74 1.46 -16.32
CA ALA A 52 -13.13 2.54 -15.41
C ALA A 52 -14.42 3.28 -15.90
N THR A 53 -15.46 2.52 -16.19
CA THR A 53 -16.72 2.99 -16.76
C THR A 53 -17.90 2.71 -15.80
N PRO A 54 -19.06 3.39 -15.98
CA PRO A 54 -20.24 3.08 -15.16
C PRO A 54 -20.69 1.62 -15.21
N LYS A 55 -20.37 0.90 -16.27
CA LYS A 55 -20.65 -0.54 -16.41
C LYS A 55 -19.97 -1.37 -15.29
N TYR A 56 -18.73 -1.01 -14.92
CA TYR A 56 -17.90 -1.76 -13.96
C TYR A 56 -17.77 -1.08 -12.60
N LEU A 57 -17.74 0.26 -12.57
CA LEU A 57 -17.58 1.06 -11.35
C LEU A 57 -18.91 1.64 -10.83
N GLY A 58 -20.01 1.45 -11.56
CA GLY A 58 -21.32 1.96 -11.16
C GLY A 58 -21.32 3.46 -10.91
N LEU A 59 -21.86 3.87 -9.76
CA LEU A 59 -21.99 5.28 -9.40
C LEU A 59 -20.62 5.97 -9.20
N ALA A 60 -19.60 5.23 -8.77
CA ALA A 60 -18.25 5.80 -8.56
C ALA A 60 -17.69 6.45 -9.82
N ALA A 61 -17.93 5.88 -11.00
CA ALA A 61 -17.51 6.43 -12.29
C ALA A 61 -18.13 7.81 -12.60
N ARG A 62 -19.27 8.16 -11.98
CA ARG A 62 -19.90 9.48 -12.15
C ARG A 62 -19.17 10.57 -11.38
N PHE A 63 -18.52 10.22 -10.27
CA PHE A 63 -17.76 11.15 -9.45
C PHE A 63 -16.28 11.22 -9.86
N VAL A 64 -15.75 10.13 -10.44
CA VAL A 64 -14.35 10.03 -10.89
C VAL A 64 -14.32 10.09 -12.42
N PRO A 65 -14.16 11.28 -13.03
CA PRO A 65 -14.21 11.43 -14.49
C PRO A 65 -13.04 10.78 -15.22
N LYS A 66 -11.89 10.68 -14.56
CA LYS A 66 -10.69 10.02 -15.06
C LYS A 66 -10.02 9.28 -13.91
N ILE A 67 -9.98 7.96 -13.99
CA ILE A 67 -9.39 7.11 -12.93
C ILE A 67 -7.89 7.37 -12.75
N ASP A 68 -7.19 7.76 -13.83
CA ASP A 68 -5.76 8.03 -13.84
C ASP A 68 -5.37 9.42 -13.29
N ALA A 69 -6.37 10.25 -12.92
CA ALA A 69 -6.09 11.60 -12.41
C ALA A 69 -5.73 11.57 -10.92
N ASN A 70 -4.63 10.90 -10.56
CA ASN A 70 -4.14 10.86 -9.19
C ASN A 70 -3.59 12.22 -8.75
N LEU A 71 -3.84 12.57 -7.49
CA LEU A 71 -3.30 13.75 -6.86
C LEU A 71 -1.94 13.44 -6.23
N GLU A 72 -1.06 14.43 -6.18
CA GLU A 72 0.28 14.26 -5.60
C GLU A 72 0.18 14.06 -4.07
N PRO A 73 0.71 12.95 -3.52
CA PRO A 73 0.43 12.52 -2.15
C PRO A 73 1.01 13.44 -1.07
N TRP A 74 2.24 13.95 -1.25
CA TRP A 74 2.88 14.79 -0.24
C TRP A 74 2.19 16.14 -0.08
N THR A 75 1.75 16.75 -1.19
CA THR A 75 0.95 17.97 -1.20
C THR A 75 -0.39 17.75 -0.51
N MET A 76 -1.04 16.60 -0.80
CA MET A 76 -2.31 16.25 -0.20
C MET A 76 -2.18 15.98 1.30
N LEU A 77 -1.18 15.21 1.71
CA LEU A 77 -0.93 14.92 3.12
C LEU A 77 -0.52 16.17 3.91
N GLY A 78 0.23 17.11 3.30
CA GLY A 78 0.53 18.40 3.91
C GLY A 78 -0.74 19.21 4.21
N ASN A 79 -1.70 19.24 3.28
CA ASN A 79 -3.00 19.85 3.49
C ASN A 79 -3.80 19.16 4.62
N LEU A 80 -3.81 17.83 4.65
CA LEU A 80 -4.48 17.07 5.71
C LEU A 80 -3.81 17.30 7.06
N ALA A 81 -2.47 17.35 7.14
CA ALA A 81 -1.72 17.60 8.38
C ALA A 81 -2.08 18.93 9.02
N ALA A 82 -2.25 19.99 8.22
CA ALA A 82 -2.67 21.30 8.72
C ALA A 82 -4.06 21.29 9.40
N ARG A 83 -4.92 20.34 9.04
CA ARG A 83 -6.29 20.17 9.52
C ARG A 83 -6.45 19.07 10.57
N ASN A 84 -5.46 18.18 10.69
CA ASN A 84 -5.45 17.01 11.60
C ASN A 84 -5.07 17.38 13.04
N LYS A 85 -5.60 18.49 13.55
CA LYS A 85 -5.25 18.99 14.89
C LYS A 85 -5.90 18.19 16.03
N ILE A 86 -7.09 17.68 15.79
CA ILE A 86 -7.95 17.02 16.79
C ILE A 86 -7.79 15.50 16.70
N SER A 87 -7.80 14.94 15.51
CA SER A 87 -7.58 13.51 15.33
C SER A 87 -6.10 13.18 15.59
N ARG A 88 -5.85 12.12 16.33
CA ARG A 88 -4.48 11.62 16.56
C ARG A 88 -3.98 10.74 15.42
N LEU A 89 -4.61 10.83 14.27
CA LEU A 89 -4.36 9.99 13.10
C LEU A 89 -2.95 10.22 12.57
N ARG A 90 -2.21 9.16 12.39
CA ARG A 90 -0.91 9.18 11.70
C ARG A 90 -1.15 9.27 10.19
N LEU A 91 -0.28 9.96 9.47
CA LEU A 91 -0.41 10.19 8.03
C LEU A 91 0.77 9.57 7.28
N GLY A 92 0.49 8.77 6.26
CA GLY A 92 1.52 8.05 5.52
C GLY A 92 1.30 7.99 4.01
N VAL A 93 2.38 7.76 3.28
CA VAL A 93 2.34 7.38 1.86
C VAL A 93 2.49 5.86 1.76
N CYS A 94 1.60 5.17 1.06
CA CYS A 94 1.64 3.72 0.90
C CYS A 94 1.58 3.33 -0.59
N VAL A 95 2.74 3.23 -1.26
CA VAL A 95 4.08 3.59 -0.86
C VAL A 95 4.71 4.50 -1.91
N THR A 96 5.65 5.36 -1.53
CA THR A 96 6.38 6.15 -2.54
C THR A 96 7.43 5.30 -3.24
N ASP A 97 7.71 5.67 -4.48
CA ASP A 97 8.65 4.97 -5.36
C ASP A 97 10.08 5.47 -5.13
N ALA A 98 10.97 4.54 -4.78
CA ALA A 98 12.38 4.85 -4.54
C ALA A 98 13.19 5.15 -5.83
N GLY A 99 12.70 4.73 -7.00
CA GLY A 99 13.35 4.97 -8.30
C GLY A 99 12.97 6.30 -8.92
N ARG A 100 11.70 6.69 -8.82
CA ARG A 100 11.14 7.89 -9.44
C ARG A 100 11.53 9.18 -8.75
N ARG A 101 11.64 9.16 -7.42
CA ARG A 101 12.03 10.33 -6.62
C ARG A 101 13.47 10.22 -6.15
N ASN A 102 14.22 11.33 -6.24
CA ASN A 102 15.52 11.39 -5.57
C ASN A 102 15.34 11.19 -4.06
N PRO A 103 16.08 10.27 -3.40
CA PRO A 103 15.90 9.94 -1.99
C PRO A 103 16.13 11.12 -1.04
N ALA A 104 16.94 12.12 -1.41
CA ALA A 104 17.09 13.34 -0.64
C ALA A 104 15.79 14.17 -0.62
N VAL A 105 15.09 14.25 -1.76
CA VAL A 105 13.79 14.91 -1.87
C VAL A 105 12.72 14.14 -1.07
N THR A 106 12.74 12.80 -1.14
CA THR A 106 11.86 11.95 -0.33
C THR A 106 12.10 12.12 1.17
N ALA A 107 13.37 12.14 1.59
CA ALA A 107 13.77 12.40 2.97
C ALA A 107 13.27 13.76 3.47
N GLN A 108 13.38 14.80 2.64
CA GLN A 108 12.92 16.16 2.94
C GLN A 108 11.39 16.20 3.05
N ALA A 109 10.65 15.61 2.10
CA ALA A 109 9.20 15.60 2.10
C ALA A 109 8.65 14.88 3.35
N ALA A 110 9.20 13.71 3.68
CA ALA A 110 8.80 12.94 4.86
C ALA A 110 9.10 13.70 6.18
N ALA A 111 10.29 14.28 6.31
CA ALA A 111 10.67 15.10 7.48
C ALA A 111 9.77 16.33 7.61
N THR A 112 9.48 17.01 6.50
CA THR A 112 8.57 18.18 6.49
C THR A 112 7.17 17.77 6.94
N LEU A 113 6.62 16.69 6.38
CA LEU A 113 5.31 16.19 6.81
C LEU A 113 5.31 15.79 8.30
N HIS A 114 6.42 15.23 8.78
CA HIS A 114 6.58 14.84 10.19
C HIS A 114 6.55 16.06 11.12
N LEU A 115 7.21 17.15 10.75
CA LEU A 115 7.16 18.43 11.47
C LEU A 115 5.72 19.00 11.46
N LEU A 116 5.08 19.08 10.28
CA LEU A 116 3.72 19.61 10.11
C LEU A 116 2.68 18.79 10.87
N SER A 117 2.82 17.46 10.90
CA SER A 117 1.94 16.54 11.61
C SER A 117 2.28 16.35 13.08
N ARG A 118 3.29 17.05 13.60
CA ARG A 118 3.76 16.96 15.00
C ARG A 118 4.20 15.55 15.39
N GLY A 119 5.04 14.96 14.56
CA GLY A 119 5.61 13.65 14.82
C GLY A 119 4.74 12.46 14.38
N LYS A 120 3.76 12.68 13.47
CA LYS A 120 2.79 11.65 13.08
C LYS A 120 2.90 11.22 11.60
N ALA A 121 3.94 11.63 10.90
CA ALA A 121 4.17 11.15 9.55
C ALA A 121 4.85 9.78 9.53
N MET A 122 4.53 8.99 8.50
CA MET A 122 5.18 7.73 8.17
C MET A 122 5.61 7.75 6.71
N LEU A 123 6.82 7.28 6.44
CA LEU A 123 7.36 7.13 5.10
C LEU A 123 7.20 5.69 4.65
N GLY A 124 6.14 5.39 3.91
CA GLY A 124 6.07 4.13 3.17
C GLY A 124 6.89 4.24 1.88
N VAL A 125 7.77 3.29 1.63
CA VAL A 125 8.64 3.27 0.45
C VAL A 125 8.76 1.85 -0.12
N GLY A 126 8.73 1.75 -1.43
CA GLY A 126 8.87 0.49 -2.17
C GLY A 126 9.87 0.62 -3.30
N VAL A 127 10.12 -0.50 -3.97
CA VAL A 127 10.97 -0.57 -5.16
C VAL A 127 10.42 0.35 -6.27
N GLY A 128 9.12 0.58 -6.28
CA GLY A 128 8.38 1.21 -7.35
C GLY A 128 7.74 0.19 -8.28
N GLU A 129 7.04 0.70 -9.27
CA GLU A 129 6.29 -0.07 -10.26
C GLU A 129 6.61 0.43 -11.67
N ARG A 130 6.64 -0.49 -12.61
CA ARG A 130 6.95 -0.20 -14.01
C ARG A 130 6.04 0.86 -14.61
N GLU A 131 4.74 0.83 -14.23
CA GLU A 131 3.72 1.75 -14.71
C GLU A 131 4.02 3.21 -14.39
N GLY A 132 4.63 3.49 -13.23
CA GLY A 132 4.98 4.82 -12.75
C GLY A 132 6.39 5.27 -13.15
N ASN A 133 7.19 4.45 -13.82
CA ASN A 133 8.59 4.72 -14.16
C ASN A 133 8.83 4.72 -15.67
N GLU A 134 8.72 3.57 -16.31
CA GLU A 134 9.10 3.35 -17.70
C GLU A 134 8.38 4.29 -18.68
N PRO A 135 7.04 4.47 -18.63
CA PRO A 135 6.32 5.39 -19.50
C PRO A 135 6.70 6.87 -19.33
N TYR A 136 7.33 7.21 -18.21
CA TYR A 136 7.75 8.57 -17.86
C TYR A 136 9.25 8.82 -18.05
N GLY A 137 9.95 7.88 -18.72
CA GLY A 137 11.38 8.02 -19.01
C GLY A 137 12.30 7.77 -17.79
N VAL A 138 11.77 7.23 -16.71
CA VAL A 138 12.57 6.78 -15.57
C VAL A 138 13.12 5.40 -15.86
N ASP A 139 14.44 5.24 -15.79
CA ASP A 139 15.10 3.96 -16.02
C ASP A 139 14.64 2.90 -14.99
N TRP A 140 14.07 1.82 -15.50
CA TRP A 140 13.59 0.68 -14.70
C TRP A 140 14.66 -0.42 -14.54
N ALA A 141 15.89 -0.20 -15.04
CA ALA A 141 16.98 -1.16 -14.84
C ALA A 141 17.40 -1.21 -13.36
N ARG A 142 17.54 -2.42 -12.83
CA ARG A 142 18.00 -2.70 -11.47
C ARG A 142 17.22 -1.96 -10.36
N PRO A 143 15.88 -2.00 -10.35
CA PRO A 143 15.06 -1.23 -9.41
C PRO A 143 15.33 -1.59 -7.95
N VAL A 144 15.61 -2.87 -7.64
CA VAL A 144 15.95 -3.32 -6.28
C VAL A 144 17.27 -2.72 -5.79
N ALA A 145 18.29 -2.59 -6.66
CA ALA A 145 19.55 -1.97 -6.26
C ALA A 145 19.38 -0.47 -5.98
N ARG A 146 18.59 0.23 -6.80
CA ARG A 146 18.22 1.63 -6.54
C ARG A 146 17.47 1.80 -5.23
N PHE A 147 16.55 0.91 -4.95
CA PHE A 147 15.79 0.92 -3.71
C PHE A 147 16.67 0.78 -2.47
N GLU A 148 17.61 -0.18 -2.46
CA GLU A 148 18.57 -0.35 -1.36
C GLU A 148 19.41 0.92 -1.14
N GLU A 149 19.91 1.51 -2.22
CA GLU A 149 20.68 2.75 -2.18
C GLU A 149 19.85 3.95 -1.73
N ALA A 150 18.57 4.01 -2.12
CA ALA A 150 17.66 5.07 -1.66
C ALA A 150 17.43 5.00 -0.14
N LEU A 151 17.16 3.80 0.40
CA LEU A 151 17.01 3.62 1.86
C LEU A 151 18.28 4.03 2.62
N ALA A 152 19.44 3.59 2.14
CA ALA A 152 20.74 3.95 2.75
C ALA A 152 20.97 5.46 2.69
N THR A 153 20.62 6.13 1.58
CA THR A 153 20.74 7.59 1.41
C THR A 153 19.83 8.35 2.37
N ILE A 154 18.55 7.93 2.50
CA ILE A 154 17.60 8.55 3.45
C ILE A 154 18.13 8.45 4.88
N ARG A 155 18.58 7.27 5.31
CA ARG A 155 19.14 7.07 6.66
C ARG A 155 20.44 7.89 6.86
N ALA A 156 21.31 7.95 5.86
CA ALA A 156 22.54 8.74 5.95
C ALA A 156 22.24 10.23 6.15
N LEU A 157 21.30 10.80 5.40
CA LEU A 157 20.87 12.19 5.52
C LEU A 157 20.22 12.49 6.87
N TRP A 158 19.32 11.63 7.34
CA TRP A 158 18.66 11.82 8.64
C TRP A 158 19.61 11.67 9.83
N ASN A 159 20.64 10.82 9.71
CA ASN A 159 21.62 10.59 10.77
C ASN A 159 22.80 11.58 10.71
N SER A 160 22.82 12.52 9.76
CA SER A 160 23.93 13.48 9.60
C SER A 160 24.04 14.50 10.72
N ASN A 161 22.99 14.70 11.52
CA ASN A 161 22.91 15.75 12.56
C ASN A 161 23.18 17.17 12.01
N GLY A 162 22.91 17.40 10.72
CA GLY A 162 23.19 18.68 10.05
C GLY A 162 24.62 18.82 9.55
N GLU A 163 25.45 17.80 9.65
CA GLU A 163 26.80 17.79 9.09
C GLU A 163 26.79 17.42 7.60
N LEU A 164 27.87 17.78 6.89
CA LEU A 164 28.05 17.44 5.48
C LEU A 164 28.23 15.92 5.30
N VAL A 165 27.47 15.35 4.38
CA VAL A 165 27.49 13.91 4.09
C VAL A 165 28.20 13.66 2.76
N LYS A 166 29.22 12.81 2.78
CA LYS A 166 29.82 12.16 1.61
C LYS A 166 29.44 10.69 1.60
N ARG A 167 28.94 10.20 0.48
CA ARG A 167 28.59 8.79 0.32
C ARG A 167 28.73 8.38 -1.13
N ASP A 168 29.53 7.36 -1.37
CA ASP A 168 29.60 6.72 -2.68
C ASP A 168 28.35 5.89 -2.92
N SER A 169 27.77 6.03 -4.11
CA SER A 169 26.63 5.26 -4.56
C SER A 169 26.57 5.26 -6.08
N PRO A 170 26.27 4.13 -6.72
CA PRO A 170 26.11 4.08 -8.18
C PRO A 170 24.85 4.80 -8.68
N TYR A 171 23.92 5.14 -7.78
CA TYR A 171 22.65 5.76 -8.14
C TYR A 171 22.42 7.13 -7.50
N PHE A 172 22.84 7.30 -6.24
CA PHE A 172 22.56 8.48 -5.44
C PHE A 172 23.81 8.92 -4.65
N PRO A 173 24.91 9.28 -5.34
CA PRO A 173 26.13 9.74 -4.66
C PRO A 173 25.86 11.07 -3.95
N LEU A 174 26.44 11.25 -2.77
CA LEU A 174 26.38 12.48 -2.01
C LEU A 174 27.77 13.13 -1.95
N HIS A 175 27.85 14.40 -2.36
CA HIS A 175 29.07 15.19 -2.40
C HIS A 175 28.88 16.43 -1.52
N ASP A 176 29.32 16.35 -0.26
CA ASP A 176 29.11 17.41 0.73
C ASP A 176 27.63 17.82 0.87
N ALA A 177 26.73 16.83 0.85
CA ALA A 177 25.30 17.05 0.94
C ALA A 177 24.89 17.48 2.35
N LEU A 178 24.07 18.52 2.46
CA LEU A 178 23.59 19.04 3.73
C LEU A 178 22.10 18.73 3.90
N PHE A 179 21.75 18.17 5.07
CA PHE A 179 20.36 17.96 5.48
C PHE A 179 20.15 18.58 6.87
N ALA A 180 19.59 19.79 6.91
CA ALA A 180 19.50 20.61 8.12
C ALA A 180 18.11 20.62 8.77
N LEU A 181 17.11 19.88 8.24
CA LEU A 181 15.81 19.75 8.93
C LEU A 181 16.00 18.95 10.23
N PRO A 182 15.42 19.42 11.35
CA PRO A 182 15.53 18.69 12.61
C PRO A 182 14.52 17.54 12.68
N PRO A 183 14.82 16.46 13.43
CA PRO A 183 13.84 15.49 13.81
C PRO A 183 12.81 16.10 14.78
N TYR A 184 11.53 15.69 14.66
CA TYR A 184 10.51 16.15 15.59
C TYR A 184 10.70 15.49 16.97
N LYS A 185 11.04 16.28 17.99
CA LYS A 185 11.34 15.78 19.37
C LYS A 185 12.37 14.63 19.37
N GLY A 186 13.40 14.73 18.55
CA GLY A 186 14.46 13.73 18.44
C GLY A 186 14.10 12.48 17.65
N LYS A 187 12.94 12.44 16.96
CA LYS A 187 12.51 11.28 16.17
C LYS A 187 12.28 11.66 14.71
N TRP A 188 12.76 10.81 13.81
CA TRP A 188 12.45 10.85 12.38
C TRP A 188 11.13 10.11 12.09
N PRO A 189 10.50 10.32 10.91
CA PRO A 189 9.41 9.47 10.47
C PRO A 189 9.83 8.01 10.45
N GLU A 190 8.94 7.11 10.85
CA GLU A 190 9.17 5.69 10.66
C GLU A 190 9.24 5.36 9.16
N ILE A 191 10.19 4.51 8.76
CA ILE A 191 10.29 3.98 7.41
C ILE A 191 9.56 2.65 7.35
N TRP A 192 8.49 2.61 6.57
CA TRP A 192 7.66 1.43 6.31
C TRP A 192 7.96 0.90 4.91
N VAL A 193 8.44 -0.32 4.79
CA VAL A 193 8.97 -0.85 3.53
C VAL A 193 8.05 -1.89 2.92
N ALA A 194 7.62 -1.65 1.66
CA ALA A 194 6.97 -2.66 0.83
C ALA A 194 8.02 -3.58 0.20
N ALA A 195 8.01 -4.84 0.62
CA ALA A 195 9.02 -5.82 0.20
C ALA A 195 8.44 -7.24 0.12
N HIS A 196 8.87 -7.98 -0.91
CA HIS A 196 8.42 -9.35 -1.17
C HIS A 196 9.59 -10.31 -1.46
N GLY A 197 10.55 -9.91 -2.28
CA GLY A 197 11.67 -10.75 -2.67
C GLY A 197 12.78 -10.82 -1.61
N PRO A 198 13.63 -11.86 -1.62
CA PRO A 198 14.62 -12.08 -0.57
C PRO A 198 15.58 -10.90 -0.35
N ARG A 199 15.92 -10.18 -1.43
CA ARG A 199 16.82 -9.04 -1.36
C ARG A 199 16.15 -7.82 -0.73
N THR A 200 14.90 -7.53 -1.09
CA THR A 200 14.12 -6.43 -0.51
C THR A 200 13.72 -6.70 0.95
N LEU A 201 13.44 -7.96 1.31
CA LEU A 201 13.21 -8.38 2.70
C LEU A 201 14.45 -8.13 3.57
N ARG A 202 15.66 -8.45 3.06
CA ARG A 202 16.92 -8.15 3.79
C ARG A 202 17.15 -6.64 3.92
N ALA A 203 16.84 -5.84 2.89
CA ALA A 203 16.91 -4.39 2.99
C ALA A 203 15.92 -3.84 4.03
N THR A 204 14.72 -4.43 4.11
CA THR A 204 13.73 -4.10 5.15
C THR A 204 14.33 -4.31 6.55
N GLY A 205 14.92 -5.46 6.82
CA GLY A 205 15.58 -5.74 8.10
C GLY A 205 16.65 -4.70 8.46
N ARG A 206 17.45 -4.27 7.49
CA ARG A 206 18.55 -3.29 7.70
C ARG A 206 18.05 -1.87 7.96
N TYR A 207 16.99 -1.42 7.30
CA TYR A 207 16.67 0.00 7.22
C TYR A 207 15.27 0.38 7.72
N ALA A 208 14.31 -0.55 7.76
CA ALA A 208 12.92 -0.24 8.03
C ALA A 208 12.56 -0.27 9.52
N ASP A 209 11.52 0.47 9.88
CA ASP A 209 10.86 0.43 11.18
C ASP A 209 9.58 -0.42 11.11
N ALA A 210 9.06 -0.68 9.90
CA ALA A 210 7.96 -1.58 9.64
C ALA A 210 8.09 -2.25 8.26
N TRP A 211 7.48 -3.44 8.13
CA TRP A 211 7.38 -4.19 6.89
C TRP A 211 5.93 -4.23 6.42
N ILE A 212 5.69 -3.87 5.14
CA ILE A 212 4.36 -3.79 4.52
C ILE A 212 4.32 -4.66 3.25
N PRO A 213 4.11 -5.97 3.31
CA PRO A 213 3.81 -6.75 2.11
C PRO A 213 2.40 -6.41 1.58
N ILE A 214 2.28 -6.34 0.26
CA ILE A 214 1.03 -6.02 -0.43
C ILE A 214 0.46 -7.25 -1.15
N THR A 215 1.32 -8.02 -1.81
CA THR A 215 0.92 -9.15 -2.66
C THR A 215 1.15 -10.53 -2.05
N THR A 216 1.59 -10.63 -0.80
CA THR A 216 1.65 -11.92 -0.09
C THR A 216 0.23 -12.41 0.14
N VAL A 217 -0.07 -13.62 -0.33
CA VAL A 217 -1.44 -14.14 -0.32
C VAL A 217 -1.73 -15.15 0.79
N ARG A 218 -0.71 -15.82 1.35
CA ARG A 218 -0.88 -16.84 2.40
C ARG A 218 -0.21 -16.46 3.71
N PRO A 219 -0.85 -16.76 4.86
CA PRO A 219 -0.29 -16.47 6.19
C PRO A 219 1.04 -17.18 6.45
N CYS A 220 1.21 -18.43 6.00
CA CYS A 220 2.45 -19.18 6.17
C CYS A 220 3.63 -18.57 5.39
N ASP A 221 3.39 -18.02 4.18
CA ASP A 221 4.42 -17.31 3.40
C ASP A 221 4.78 -15.98 4.05
N TYR A 222 3.78 -15.31 4.64
CA TYR A 222 3.99 -14.11 5.44
C TYR A 222 4.92 -14.39 6.62
N GLY A 223 4.65 -15.44 7.41
CA GLY A 223 5.48 -15.84 8.55
C GLY A 223 6.93 -16.11 8.13
N ARG A 224 7.15 -16.90 7.06
CA ARG A 224 8.51 -17.17 6.53
C ARG A 224 9.23 -15.89 6.10
N SER A 225 8.55 -14.99 5.42
CA SER A 225 9.13 -13.71 4.99
C SER A 225 9.49 -12.81 6.18
N LEU A 226 8.66 -12.82 7.23
CA LEU A 226 8.92 -12.07 8.46
C LEU A 226 10.20 -12.58 9.17
N GLU A 227 10.45 -13.89 9.16
CA GLU A 227 11.69 -14.46 9.69
C GLU A 227 12.92 -13.96 8.93
N VAL A 228 12.86 -13.86 7.60
CA VAL A 228 13.94 -13.29 6.79
C VAL A 228 14.20 -11.81 7.16
N VAL A 229 13.13 -11.02 7.34
CA VAL A 229 13.25 -9.61 7.77
C VAL A 229 13.91 -9.53 9.15
N ARG A 230 13.48 -10.34 10.10
CA ARG A 230 14.02 -10.36 11.47
C ARG A 230 15.48 -10.82 11.52
N ALA A 231 15.83 -11.87 10.80
CA ALA A 231 17.21 -12.31 10.68
C ALA A 231 18.11 -11.21 10.14
N ALA A 232 17.70 -10.54 9.06
CA ALA A 232 18.45 -9.43 8.47
C ALA A 232 18.56 -8.20 9.40
N ALA A 233 17.59 -7.96 10.27
CA ALA A 233 17.69 -6.92 11.30
C ALA A 233 18.75 -7.30 12.35
N SER A 234 18.72 -8.52 12.83
CA SER A 234 19.72 -9.06 13.76
C SER A 234 21.15 -9.00 13.17
N ASP A 235 21.33 -9.42 11.93
CA ASP A 235 22.61 -9.35 11.20
C ASP A 235 23.14 -7.91 11.06
N ALA A 236 22.23 -6.92 11.03
CA ALA A 236 22.54 -5.50 10.99
C ALA A 236 22.73 -4.87 12.39
N GLY A 237 22.73 -5.67 13.46
CA GLY A 237 22.88 -5.22 14.85
C GLY A 237 21.66 -4.46 15.39
N ARG A 238 20.49 -4.66 14.76
CA ARG A 238 19.21 -4.06 15.19
C ARG A 238 18.38 -5.08 15.97
N ASP A 239 17.54 -4.59 16.88
CA ASP A 239 16.54 -5.45 17.52
C ASP A 239 15.52 -5.95 16.47
N PRO A 240 15.46 -7.26 16.19
CA PRO A 240 14.52 -7.84 15.22
C PRO A 240 13.06 -7.63 15.62
N MET A 241 12.76 -7.40 16.90
CA MET A 241 11.42 -7.15 17.40
C MET A 241 11.01 -5.68 17.30
N SER A 242 11.92 -4.77 16.99
CA SER A 242 11.63 -3.35 16.76
C SER A 242 10.89 -3.09 15.44
N ILE A 243 10.90 -4.05 14.50
CA ILE A 243 10.23 -3.93 13.21
C ILE A 243 8.76 -4.33 13.35
N THR A 244 7.85 -3.38 13.07
CA THR A 244 6.41 -3.65 13.07
C THR A 244 6.02 -4.52 11.87
N PRO A 245 5.52 -5.76 12.09
CA PRO A 245 5.04 -6.59 10.99
C PRO A 245 3.62 -6.17 10.62
N SER A 246 3.46 -5.64 9.41
CA SER A 246 2.17 -5.19 8.90
C SER A 246 1.84 -5.83 7.55
N ALA A 247 0.63 -5.61 7.04
CA ALA A 247 0.24 -6.00 5.70
C ALA A 247 -0.81 -5.03 5.15
N VAL A 248 -0.81 -4.81 3.82
CA VAL A 248 -1.92 -4.17 3.12
C VAL A 248 -2.86 -5.26 2.61
N ARG A 249 -4.13 -5.17 2.96
CA ARG A 249 -5.14 -6.15 2.52
C ARG A 249 -6.43 -5.48 2.05
N GLY A 250 -6.92 -5.93 0.92
CA GLY A 250 -8.31 -5.66 0.53
C GLY A 250 -9.28 -6.39 1.47
N VAL A 251 -10.37 -5.73 1.83
CA VAL A 251 -11.47 -6.35 2.60
C VAL A 251 -12.73 -6.29 1.76
N VAL A 252 -13.31 -7.44 1.47
CA VAL A 252 -14.58 -7.60 0.76
C VAL A 252 -15.55 -8.34 1.69
N THR A 253 -16.50 -7.62 2.27
CA THR A 253 -17.42 -8.18 3.23
C THR A 253 -18.88 -7.89 2.86
N GLY A 254 -19.80 -8.75 3.34
CA GLY A 254 -21.22 -8.67 3.10
C GLY A 254 -22.03 -9.34 4.21
N TRP A 255 -23.36 -9.23 4.11
CA TRP A 255 -24.29 -9.89 5.05
C TRP A 255 -24.36 -11.41 4.91
N ASN A 256 -24.08 -11.90 3.72
CA ASN A 256 -24.13 -13.33 3.36
C ASN A 256 -23.16 -13.62 2.22
N GLN A 257 -22.95 -14.90 1.94
CA GLN A 257 -22.02 -15.37 0.91
C GLN A 257 -22.38 -14.87 -0.50
N ASP A 258 -23.66 -14.77 -0.86
CA ASP A 258 -24.09 -14.30 -2.19
C ASP A 258 -23.61 -12.87 -2.44
N HIS A 259 -23.67 -11.98 -1.43
CA HIS A 259 -23.18 -10.62 -1.52
C HIS A 259 -21.66 -10.55 -1.68
N VAL A 260 -20.95 -11.42 -0.97
CA VAL A 260 -19.48 -11.53 -1.03
C VAL A 260 -19.04 -12.06 -2.39
N GLU A 261 -19.67 -13.13 -2.87
CA GLU A 261 -19.34 -13.73 -4.17
C GLU A 261 -19.62 -12.77 -5.34
N GLU A 262 -20.74 -12.04 -5.30
CA GLU A 262 -21.04 -11.02 -6.30
C GLU A 262 -19.92 -9.96 -6.35
N ALA A 263 -19.44 -9.50 -5.18
CA ALA A 263 -18.35 -8.52 -5.10
C ALA A 263 -17.02 -9.09 -5.58
N LEU A 264 -16.67 -10.32 -5.17
CA LEU A 264 -15.45 -11.00 -5.61
C LEU A 264 -15.46 -11.30 -7.13
N ASN A 265 -16.62 -11.50 -7.72
CA ASN A 265 -16.80 -11.70 -9.14
C ASN A 265 -16.82 -10.41 -9.97
N SER A 266 -16.79 -9.24 -9.33
CA SER A 266 -16.63 -7.95 -10.02
C SER A 266 -15.34 -7.94 -10.83
N VAL A 267 -15.40 -7.49 -12.08
CA VAL A 267 -14.21 -7.35 -12.95
C VAL A 267 -13.13 -6.51 -12.27
N VAL A 268 -13.52 -5.41 -11.64
CA VAL A 268 -12.57 -4.51 -10.97
C VAL A 268 -11.89 -5.19 -9.77
N VAL A 269 -12.62 -5.93 -8.96
CA VAL A 269 -12.03 -6.67 -7.83
C VAL A 269 -11.10 -7.77 -8.35
N LYS A 270 -11.48 -8.49 -9.42
CA LYS A 270 -10.65 -9.52 -10.04
C LYS A 270 -9.33 -8.97 -10.62
N THR A 271 -9.25 -7.68 -10.99
CA THR A 271 -7.96 -7.13 -11.45
C THR A 271 -6.89 -7.16 -10.36
N THR A 272 -7.24 -7.20 -9.09
CA THR A 272 -6.25 -7.34 -8.00
C THR A 272 -5.46 -8.65 -8.08
N ALA A 273 -6.07 -9.72 -8.60
CA ALA A 273 -5.40 -10.99 -8.82
C ALA A 273 -4.38 -10.94 -9.97
N LEU A 274 -4.53 -9.99 -10.92
CA LEU A 274 -3.53 -9.80 -11.98
C LEU A 274 -2.21 -9.22 -11.47
N GLY A 275 -2.19 -8.67 -10.25
CA GLY A 275 -0.97 -8.21 -9.59
C GLY A 275 -0.28 -9.28 -8.74
N VAL A 276 -0.81 -10.48 -8.68
CA VAL A 276 -0.24 -11.61 -7.91
C VAL A 276 0.72 -12.40 -8.81
N SER A 277 1.73 -13.03 -8.24
CA SER A 277 2.76 -13.75 -8.99
C SER A 277 2.22 -14.93 -9.80
N ALA A 278 2.89 -15.27 -10.91
CA ALA A 278 2.56 -16.47 -11.70
C ALA A 278 2.68 -17.76 -10.86
N ALA A 279 3.58 -17.81 -9.90
CA ALA A 279 3.72 -18.94 -8.99
C ALA A 279 2.47 -19.14 -8.12
N ASP A 280 1.82 -18.06 -7.69
CA ASP A 280 0.58 -18.14 -6.93
C ASP A 280 -0.59 -18.63 -7.80
N TRP A 281 -0.69 -18.19 -9.04
CA TRP A 281 -1.67 -18.68 -10.00
C TRP A 281 -1.47 -20.19 -10.30
N ALA A 282 -0.22 -20.60 -10.53
CA ALA A 282 0.13 -21.98 -10.84
C ALA A 282 -0.27 -22.97 -9.72
N ARG A 283 -0.27 -22.53 -8.46
CA ARG A 283 -0.79 -23.34 -7.33
C ARG A 283 -2.25 -23.72 -7.49
N HIS A 284 -3.01 -22.93 -8.23
CA HIS A 284 -4.42 -23.20 -8.55
C HIS A 284 -4.62 -23.84 -9.93
N GLY A 285 -3.53 -24.33 -10.55
CA GLY A 285 -3.58 -25.03 -11.83
C GLY A 285 -3.85 -24.13 -13.03
N VAL A 286 -3.69 -22.82 -12.91
CA VAL A 286 -3.94 -21.85 -13.97
C VAL A 286 -2.67 -21.05 -14.27
N GLU A 287 -2.32 -20.93 -15.55
CA GLU A 287 -1.22 -20.08 -16.00
C GLU A 287 -1.60 -18.61 -15.91
N HIS A 288 -0.65 -17.79 -15.42
CA HIS A 288 -0.87 -16.35 -15.33
C HIS A 288 -0.98 -15.72 -16.72
N PRO A 289 -2.00 -14.89 -17.02
CA PRO A 289 -2.24 -14.34 -18.35
C PRO A 289 -1.13 -13.39 -18.85
N LEU A 290 -0.28 -12.90 -17.97
CA LEU A 290 0.89 -12.07 -18.31
C LEU A 290 2.19 -12.89 -18.42
N GLY A 291 2.13 -14.22 -18.36
CA GLY A 291 3.25 -15.15 -18.57
C GLY A 291 3.71 -15.88 -17.31
N ALA A 292 4.43 -16.98 -17.53
CA ALA A 292 4.89 -17.88 -16.47
C ALA A 292 5.96 -17.25 -15.55
N ASP A 293 6.70 -16.26 -16.04
CA ASP A 293 7.75 -15.55 -15.29
C ASP A 293 7.25 -14.28 -14.63
N PHE A 294 5.94 -14.02 -14.68
CA PHE A 294 5.38 -12.79 -14.11
C PHE A 294 5.57 -12.74 -12.59
N ALA A 295 6.30 -11.72 -12.13
CA ALA A 295 6.72 -11.61 -10.73
C ALA A 295 5.70 -10.91 -9.83
N GLY A 296 4.81 -10.08 -10.37
CA GLY A 296 3.78 -9.39 -9.60
C GLY A 296 3.46 -7.97 -10.08
N VAL A 297 2.75 -7.23 -9.26
CA VAL A 297 2.19 -5.90 -9.58
C VAL A 297 3.22 -4.91 -10.12
N GLN A 298 4.48 -5.02 -9.70
CA GLN A 298 5.56 -4.14 -10.16
C GLN A 298 5.80 -4.18 -11.68
N ASP A 299 5.34 -5.22 -12.37
CA ASP A 299 5.55 -5.40 -13.82
C ASP A 299 4.29 -5.09 -14.65
N VAL A 300 3.17 -4.73 -14.02
CA VAL A 300 1.93 -4.38 -14.72
C VAL A 300 2.00 -2.98 -15.31
N ILE A 301 1.47 -2.79 -16.51
CA ILE A 301 1.24 -1.49 -17.14
C ILE A 301 -0.26 -1.38 -17.48
N PRO A 302 -1.11 -1.10 -16.50
CA PRO A 302 -2.57 -1.24 -16.64
C PRO A 302 -3.19 -0.24 -17.63
N GLN A 303 -2.60 0.94 -17.81
CA GLN A 303 -3.10 1.96 -18.74
C GLN A 303 -3.06 1.55 -20.21
N THR A 304 -2.33 0.49 -20.56
CA THR A 304 -2.25 -0.04 -21.93
C THR A 304 -3.24 -1.18 -22.20
N MET A 305 -3.89 -1.72 -21.17
CA MET A 305 -4.79 -2.87 -21.30
C MET A 305 -6.12 -2.46 -21.93
N SER A 306 -6.54 -3.14 -23.00
CA SER A 306 -7.87 -3.00 -23.58
C SER A 306 -8.95 -3.63 -22.68
N GLU A 307 -10.22 -3.25 -22.85
CA GLU A 307 -11.34 -3.88 -22.14
C GLU A 307 -11.39 -5.39 -22.41
N GLU A 308 -11.19 -5.80 -23.66
CA GLU A 308 -11.19 -7.21 -24.08
C GLU A 308 -10.09 -8.01 -23.36
N GLN A 309 -8.87 -7.46 -23.30
CA GLN A 309 -7.76 -8.08 -22.56
C GLN A 309 -8.09 -8.24 -21.07
N VAL A 310 -8.58 -7.18 -20.44
CA VAL A 310 -8.96 -7.23 -19.00
C VAL A 310 -10.03 -8.28 -18.75
N LEU A 311 -11.08 -8.34 -19.59
CA LEU A 311 -12.14 -9.34 -19.47
C LEU A 311 -11.63 -10.76 -19.67
N SER A 312 -10.78 -10.97 -20.70
CA SER A 312 -10.15 -12.26 -20.95
C SER A 312 -9.28 -12.71 -19.77
N TYR A 313 -8.47 -11.80 -19.19
CA TYR A 313 -7.58 -12.12 -18.07
C TYR A 313 -8.36 -12.40 -16.78
N THR A 314 -9.32 -11.54 -16.46
CA THR A 314 -10.12 -11.68 -15.25
C THR A 314 -11.09 -12.87 -15.29
N SER A 315 -11.48 -13.35 -16.48
CA SER A 315 -12.28 -14.58 -16.63
C SER A 315 -11.53 -15.85 -16.20
N LYS A 316 -10.19 -15.82 -16.26
CA LYS A 316 -9.33 -16.95 -15.89
C LYS A 316 -8.97 -16.98 -14.40
N VAL A 317 -9.31 -15.93 -13.63
CA VAL A 317 -8.96 -15.84 -12.21
C VAL A 317 -9.65 -16.97 -11.42
N PRO A 318 -8.87 -17.84 -10.76
CA PRO A 318 -9.45 -18.91 -9.94
C PRO A 318 -10.21 -18.32 -8.74
N PRO A 319 -11.44 -18.76 -8.45
CA PRO A 319 -12.19 -18.29 -7.27
C PRO A 319 -11.44 -18.48 -5.95
N ALA A 320 -10.70 -19.60 -5.82
CA ALA A 320 -9.87 -19.87 -4.65
C ALA A 320 -8.74 -18.87 -4.48
N LEU A 321 -8.09 -18.44 -5.58
CA LEU A 321 -7.07 -17.40 -5.53
C LEU A 321 -7.65 -16.06 -5.05
N MET A 322 -8.85 -15.68 -5.48
CA MET A 322 -9.48 -14.44 -5.00
C MET A 322 -9.66 -14.42 -3.48
N LYS A 323 -10.00 -15.57 -2.87
CA LYS A 323 -10.12 -15.69 -1.40
C LYS A 323 -8.77 -15.59 -0.68
N GLU A 324 -7.65 -15.86 -1.37
CA GLU A 324 -6.31 -15.63 -0.84
C GLU A 324 -5.85 -14.17 -1.02
N VAL A 325 -6.24 -13.52 -2.13
CA VAL A 325 -5.80 -12.15 -2.48
C VAL A 325 -6.41 -11.10 -1.55
N VAL A 326 -7.67 -11.26 -1.15
CA VAL A 326 -8.37 -10.33 -0.26
C VAL A 326 -8.97 -11.07 0.94
N PHE A 327 -9.10 -10.42 2.08
CA PHE A 327 -9.93 -10.93 3.15
C PHE A 327 -11.39 -10.83 2.72
N SER A 328 -12.11 -11.95 2.69
CA SER A 328 -13.46 -11.96 2.15
C SER A 328 -14.39 -12.91 2.91
N GLY A 329 -15.64 -12.48 3.05
CA GLY A 329 -16.67 -13.24 3.77
C GLY A 329 -17.64 -12.34 4.53
N THR A 330 -18.43 -12.94 5.40
CA THR A 330 -19.12 -12.23 6.47
C THR A 330 -18.11 -11.56 7.40
N ALA A 331 -18.57 -10.68 8.27
CA ALA A 331 -17.66 -10.00 9.19
C ALA A 331 -16.88 -10.98 10.08
N ASP A 332 -17.50 -12.06 10.53
CA ASP A 332 -16.86 -13.05 11.40
C ASP A 332 -15.81 -13.86 10.63
N GLU A 333 -16.11 -14.30 9.40
CA GLU A 333 -15.15 -15.00 8.54
C GLU A 333 -13.93 -14.14 8.17
N VAL A 334 -14.13 -12.83 7.98
CA VAL A 334 -13.02 -11.89 7.78
C VAL A 334 -12.16 -11.79 9.03
N LEU A 335 -12.77 -11.76 10.21
CA LEU A 335 -12.04 -11.72 11.49
C LEU A 335 -11.24 -13.00 11.72
N ASP A 336 -11.79 -14.17 11.40
CA ASP A 336 -11.09 -15.45 11.50
C ASP A 336 -9.83 -15.47 10.60
N GLN A 337 -9.94 -14.97 9.37
CA GLN A 337 -8.79 -14.82 8.47
C GLN A 337 -7.73 -13.88 9.06
N ILE A 338 -8.13 -12.77 9.66
CA ILE A 338 -7.20 -11.82 10.30
C ILE A 338 -6.52 -12.48 11.52
N VAL A 339 -7.23 -13.28 12.30
CA VAL A 339 -6.68 -14.04 13.42
C VAL A 339 -5.62 -15.02 12.92
N GLU A 340 -5.86 -15.75 11.84
CA GLU A 340 -4.87 -16.63 11.25
C GLU A 340 -3.60 -15.88 10.83
N TRP A 341 -3.73 -14.72 10.21
CA TRP A 341 -2.57 -13.87 9.87
C TRP A 341 -1.84 -13.34 11.12
N ARG A 342 -2.58 -12.98 12.18
CA ARG A 342 -2.02 -12.59 13.47
C ARG A 342 -1.17 -13.70 14.07
N ASP A 343 -1.63 -14.93 13.97
CA ASP A 343 -0.93 -16.10 14.50
C ASP A 343 0.36 -16.41 13.72
N HIS A 344 0.44 -15.94 12.46
CA HIS A 344 1.67 -15.94 11.64
C HIS A 344 2.51 -14.66 11.79
N GLY A 345 2.20 -13.80 12.75
CA GLY A 345 3.04 -12.67 13.14
C GLY A 345 2.53 -11.29 12.74
N LEU A 346 1.40 -11.15 12.04
CA LEU A 346 0.82 -9.84 11.72
C LEU A 346 0.48 -9.07 13.01
N ARG A 347 0.85 -7.77 13.06
CA ARG A 347 0.58 -6.90 14.22
C ARG A 347 -0.04 -5.55 13.85
N TYR A 348 -0.10 -5.23 12.57
CA TYR A 348 -0.71 -4.00 12.07
C TYR A 348 -1.35 -4.25 10.71
N LEU A 349 -2.62 -3.87 10.53
CA LEU A 349 -3.33 -4.09 9.28
C LEU A 349 -3.63 -2.77 8.55
N LEU A 350 -3.19 -2.64 7.30
CA LEU A 350 -3.59 -1.58 6.39
C LEU A 350 -4.72 -2.08 5.50
N ILE A 351 -5.86 -1.41 5.56
CA ILE A 351 -7.11 -1.85 4.93
C ILE A 351 -7.39 -1.02 3.68
N ILE A 352 -7.61 -1.70 2.57
CA ILE A 352 -8.26 -1.15 1.38
C ILE A 352 -9.70 -1.68 1.38
N ASN A 353 -10.67 -0.78 1.42
CA ASN A 353 -12.07 -1.22 1.40
C ASN A 353 -12.50 -1.61 -0.02
N GLY A 354 -12.46 -2.90 -0.33
CA GLY A 354 -12.89 -3.46 -1.60
C GLY A 354 -14.42 -3.57 -1.75
N SER A 355 -15.18 -3.47 -0.67
CA SER A 355 -16.64 -3.61 -0.70
C SER A 355 -17.34 -2.45 -1.40
N PHE A 356 -16.68 -1.28 -1.51
CA PHE A 356 -17.24 -0.11 -2.20
C PHE A 356 -17.15 -0.18 -3.73
N VAL A 357 -16.43 -1.15 -4.28
CA VAL A 357 -16.27 -1.32 -5.73
C VAL A 357 -17.34 -2.28 -6.26
N ASN A 358 -18.62 -1.96 -6.05
CA ASN A 358 -19.73 -2.70 -6.61
C ASN A 358 -20.53 -1.79 -7.56
N PRO A 359 -20.86 -2.23 -8.79
CA PRO A 359 -21.67 -1.45 -9.73
C PRO A 359 -23.03 -1.04 -9.18
N LYS A 360 -23.60 -1.84 -8.26
CA LYS A 360 -24.91 -1.61 -7.63
C LYS A 360 -24.76 -0.86 -6.30
N LEU A 361 -25.20 0.39 -6.25
CA LEU A 361 -25.14 1.22 -5.05
C LEU A 361 -25.78 0.56 -3.80
N SER A 362 -26.90 -0.16 -3.97
CA SER A 362 -27.54 -0.88 -2.87
C SER A 362 -26.63 -1.90 -2.21
N LYS A 363 -25.77 -2.56 -2.98
CA LYS A 363 -24.80 -3.54 -2.49
C LYS A 363 -23.63 -2.87 -1.77
N THR A 364 -23.14 -1.75 -2.30
CA THR A 364 -22.14 -0.93 -1.62
C THR A 364 -22.62 -0.46 -0.24
N VAL A 365 -23.87 0.03 -0.18
CA VAL A 365 -24.50 0.45 1.08
C VAL A 365 -24.68 -0.74 2.02
N ALA A 366 -25.15 -1.88 1.51
CA ALA A 366 -25.36 -3.08 2.30
C ALA A 366 -24.06 -3.62 2.93
N ALA A 367 -22.90 -3.45 2.28
CA ALA A 367 -21.59 -3.87 2.80
C ALA A 367 -21.05 -2.97 3.93
N THR A 368 -21.64 -1.78 4.13
CA THR A 368 -21.13 -0.81 5.11
C THR A 368 -21.18 -1.31 6.54
N LEU A 369 -22.30 -1.86 6.99
CA LEU A 369 -22.44 -2.35 8.38
C LEU A 369 -21.55 -3.57 8.67
N PRO A 370 -21.48 -4.61 7.82
CA PRO A 370 -20.49 -5.68 8.00
C PRO A 370 -19.07 -5.17 8.09
N HIS A 371 -18.69 -4.19 7.25
CA HIS A 371 -17.37 -3.59 7.30
C HIS A 371 -17.09 -2.86 8.62
N LEU A 372 -18.06 -2.07 9.11
CA LEU A 372 -17.96 -1.42 10.41
C LEU A 372 -17.84 -2.42 11.57
N LYS A 373 -18.53 -3.58 11.50
CA LYS A 373 -18.36 -4.66 12.48
C LYS A 373 -16.93 -5.16 12.50
N VAL A 374 -16.33 -5.45 11.33
CA VAL A 374 -14.91 -5.85 11.24
C VAL A 374 -14.01 -4.84 11.91
N LEU A 375 -14.16 -3.53 11.59
CA LEU A 375 -13.33 -2.48 12.16
C LEU A 375 -13.48 -2.36 13.70
N GLY A 376 -14.69 -2.51 14.20
CA GLY A 376 -14.98 -2.48 15.64
C GLY A 376 -14.34 -3.63 16.41
N GLU A 377 -14.38 -4.84 15.85
CA GLU A 377 -13.82 -6.04 16.48
C GLU A 377 -12.29 -6.12 16.37
N LEU A 378 -11.67 -5.55 15.32
CA LEU A 378 -10.20 -5.50 15.21
C LEU A 378 -9.53 -4.93 16.48
N ARG A 379 -10.17 -4.01 17.16
CA ARG A 379 -9.67 -3.42 18.39
C ARG A 379 -9.76 -4.34 19.61
N ARG A 380 -10.48 -5.46 19.47
CA ARG A 380 -10.63 -6.46 20.54
C ARG A 380 -9.74 -7.68 20.32
N LEU A 381 -9.24 -7.90 19.08
CA LEU A 381 -8.27 -8.95 18.71
C LEU A 381 -6.88 -8.66 19.28
#